data_962e8257c5c7b37c50b0a0fcf6055d50
#
_entry.id   962e8257c5c7b37c50b0a0fcf6055d50
#
_cell.length_a   1.000
_cell.length_b   1.000
_cell.length_c   1.000
_cell.angle_alpha   90.00
_cell.angle_beta   90.00
_cell.angle_gamma   90.00
#
_symmetry.space_group_name_H-M   'P 1'
#
loop_
_entity.id
_entity.type
_entity.pdbx_description
1 polymer ?
#
loop_
_entity_poly.entity_id
_entity_poly.type
_entity_poly.pdbx_seq_one_letter_code
_entity_poly.pdbx_strand_id
1 'polypeptide(L)'
;KLYNEMVEMSGNNYPFFISMYTVGTHATFDSVDEKFEDGTSSELNKFYNLDYQFGQFMEKFENSELSDNTVIIFTTDHCTFVDDEYDMEFPNYERPFSELDCVPFFIYYKGNTPTIIDAAGRNSLDLAPTICDFLDISSENYFLGISLFSDVENNTNYDTVFQENQNYKSTRDGRISELTDAEKKAVVEGITRYFSISSDR
;
A
#
# COMPACT_ATOMS: atom_id res chain seq x y z
N LYS A 1 8.39 7.80 -17.43
CA LYS A 1 9.42 6.75 -17.24
C LYS A 1 8.73 5.38 -17.14
N LEU A 2 7.87 5.12 -16.14
CA LEU A 2 7.17 3.84 -15.94
C LEU A 2 6.50 3.33 -17.23
N TYR A 3 5.69 4.16 -17.88
CA TYR A 3 5.01 3.78 -19.13
C TYR A 3 5.98 3.27 -20.22
N ASN A 4 7.15 3.90 -20.35
CA ASN A 4 8.14 3.49 -21.37
C ASN A 4 8.76 2.13 -21.04
N GLU A 5 9.03 1.86 -19.76
CA GLU A 5 9.48 0.54 -19.29
C GLU A 5 8.42 -0.55 -19.56
N MET A 6 7.15 -0.22 -19.31
CA MET A 6 6.05 -1.14 -19.61
C MET A 6 5.96 -1.46 -21.10
N VAL A 7 6.12 -0.46 -21.98
CA VAL A 7 6.14 -0.65 -23.44
C VAL A 7 7.32 -1.53 -23.86
N GLU A 8 8.50 -1.30 -23.29
CA GLU A 8 9.68 -2.10 -23.60
C GLU A 8 9.49 -3.55 -23.14
N MET A 9 9.00 -3.76 -21.92
CA MET A 9 8.78 -5.11 -21.38
C MET A 9 7.67 -5.86 -22.07
N SER A 10 6.62 -5.17 -22.52
CA SER A 10 5.50 -5.79 -23.25
C SER A 10 5.91 -6.36 -24.61
N GLY A 11 7.00 -5.88 -25.20
CA GLY A 11 7.58 -6.44 -26.40
C GLY A 11 8.19 -7.83 -26.22
N ASN A 12 8.37 -8.28 -24.99
CA ASN A 12 8.82 -9.63 -24.68
C ASN A 12 7.62 -10.59 -24.56
N ASN A 13 7.82 -11.85 -24.90
CA ASN A 13 6.75 -12.88 -24.80
C ASN A 13 6.63 -13.47 -23.39
N TYR A 14 6.95 -12.70 -22.34
CA TYR A 14 6.90 -13.14 -20.95
C TYR A 14 6.08 -12.13 -20.10
N PRO A 15 5.32 -12.61 -19.13
CA PRO A 15 4.74 -11.73 -18.12
C PRO A 15 5.82 -10.93 -17.40
N PHE A 16 5.50 -9.70 -17.02
CA PHE A 16 6.39 -8.86 -16.24
C PHE A 16 5.71 -8.32 -14.99
N PHE A 17 6.49 -8.00 -14.00
CA PHE A 17 6.09 -7.28 -12.79
C PHE A 17 7.03 -6.10 -12.60
N ILE A 18 6.46 -4.90 -12.43
CA ILE A 18 7.21 -3.68 -12.13
C ILE A 18 6.69 -3.14 -10.80
N SER A 19 7.61 -2.96 -9.86
CA SER A 19 7.35 -2.19 -8.64
C SER A 19 8.16 -0.91 -8.69
N MET A 20 7.50 0.23 -8.41
CA MET A 20 8.13 1.53 -8.46
C MET A 20 7.74 2.34 -7.22
N TYR A 21 8.74 2.89 -6.55
CA TYR A 21 8.55 3.89 -5.51
C TYR A 21 8.69 5.29 -6.08
N THR A 22 7.76 6.17 -5.68
CA THR A 22 7.86 7.60 -5.95
C THR A 22 8.32 8.30 -4.68
N VAL A 23 9.39 9.08 -4.77
CA VAL A 23 9.92 9.82 -3.60
C VAL A 23 9.36 11.24 -3.48
N GLY A 24 8.48 11.65 -4.39
CA GLY A 24 7.98 13.02 -4.46
C GLY A 24 7.09 13.43 -3.28
N THR A 25 6.54 12.48 -2.55
CA THR A 25 5.72 12.71 -1.34
C THR A 25 6.49 12.55 -0.03
N HIS A 26 7.80 12.26 -0.11
CA HIS A 26 8.63 12.12 1.08
C HIS A 26 8.70 13.44 1.87
N ALA A 27 8.71 13.33 3.21
CA ALA A 27 8.93 14.48 4.10
C ALA A 27 10.17 15.29 3.67
N THR A 28 10.15 16.58 3.89
CA THR A 28 11.22 17.55 3.53
C THR A 28 11.29 17.92 2.04
N PHE A 29 10.55 17.29 1.15
CA PHE A 29 10.45 17.72 -0.24
C PHE A 29 9.24 18.65 -0.45
N ASP A 30 9.37 19.57 -1.38
CA ASP A 30 8.24 20.26 -1.99
C ASP A 30 8.14 19.84 -3.46
N SER A 31 6.95 19.95 -4.05
CA SER A 31 6.78 19.68 -5.47
C SER A 31 7.57 20.68 -6.32
N VAL A 32 8.26 20.18 -7.32
CA VAL A 32 8.99 21.00 -8.32
C VAL A 32 8.15 21.33 -9.54
N ASP A 33 7.05 20.62 -9.76
CA ASP A 33 6.20 20.73 -10.94
C ASP A 33 4.85 21.38 -10.57
N GLU A 34 3.83 20.55 -10.35
CA GLU A 34 2.48 21.03 -10.07
C GLU A 34 2.31 21.41 -8.59
N LYS A 35 1.54 22.46 -8.33
CA LYS A 35 1.29 23.02 -7.02
C LYS A 35 -0.21 23.03 -6.72
N PHE A 36 -0.56 22.81 -5.47
CA PHE A 36 -1.93 22.94 -4.99
C PHE A 36 -2.27 24.42 -4.78
N GLU A 37 -3.39 24.88 -5.32
CA GLU A 37 -3.91 26.25 -5.22
C GLU A 37 -2.83 27.33 -5.44
N ASP A 38 -2.48 28.08 -4.40
CA ASP A 38 -1.48 29.16 -4.46
C ASP A 38 -0.02 28.67 -4.28
N GLY A 39 0.15 27.36 -4.03
CA GLY A 39 1.46 26.72 -3.93
C GLY A 39 2.19 26.96 -2.61
N THR A 40 1.53 27.49 -1.60
CA THR A 40 2.18 27.83 -0.31
C THR A 40 2.38 26.63 0.59
N SER A 41 1.54 25.58 0.47
CA SER A 41 1.64 24.36 1.27
C SER A 41 2.53 23.33 0.58
N SER A 42 3.73 23.09 1.11
CA SER A 42 4.61 22.03 0.62
C SER A 42 3.98 20.65 0.77
N GLU A 43 3.23 20.43 1.83
CA GLU A 43 2.54 19.17 2.10
C GLU A 43 1.47 18.87 1.04
N LEU A 44 0.58 19.80 0.79
CA LEU A 44 -0.48 19.64 -0.21
C LEU A 44 0.08 19.62 -1.65
N ASN A 45 1.13 20.37 -1.93
CA ASN A 45 1.80 20.37 -3.24
C ASN A 45 2.31 18.98 -3.62
N LYS A 46 2.92 18.26 -2.68
CA LYS A 46 3.46 16.91 -2.92
C LYS A 46 2.38 15.94 -3.37
N PHE A 47 1.26 15.91 -2.64
CA PHE A 47 0.15 15.02 -2.95
C PHE A 47 -0.57 15.42 -4.22
N TYR A 48 -0.79 16.71 -4.42
CA TYR A 48 -1.41 17.22 -5.64
C TYR A 48 -0.59 16.86 -6.89
N ASN A 49 0.73 17.04 -6.83
CA ASN A 49 1.60 16.66 -7.93
C ASN A 49 1.62 15.16 -8.18
N LEU A 50 1.63 14.33 -7.12
CA LEU A 50 1.54 12.88 -7.28
C LEU A 50 0.25 12.48 -7.99
N ASP A 51 -0.90 13.01 -7.54
CA ASP A 51 -2.20 12.73 -8.15
C ASP A 51 -2.25 13.16 -9.61
N TYR A 52 -1.77 14.37 -9.91
CA TYR A 52 -1.70 14.89 -11.28
C TYR A 52 -0.84 13.99 -12.18
N GLN A 53 0.37 13.65 -11.76
CA GLN A 53 1.27 12.81 -12.55
C GLN A 53 0.72 11.38 -12.72
N PHE A 54 0.06 10.86 -11.69
CA PHE A 54 -0.61 9.57 -11.78
C PHE A 54 -1.80 9.62 -12.74
N GLY A 55 -2.59 10.69 -12.72
CA GLY A 55 -3.67 10.93 -13.68
C GLY A 55 -3.17 10.95 -15.12
N GLN A 56 -2.07 11.67 -15.41
CA GLN A 56 -1.43 11.69 -16.73
C GLN A 56 -0.93 10.30 -17.16
N PHE A 57 -0.38 9.52 -16.22
CA PHE A 57 0.01 8.15 -16.49
C PHE A 57 -1.20 7.28 -16.84
N MET A 58 -2.27 7.34 -16.04
CA MET A 58 -3.48 6.53 -16.26
C MET A 58 -4.16 6.88 -17.58
N GLU A 59 -4.28 8.16 -17.93
CA GLU A 59 -4.83 8.59 -19.23
C GLU A 59 -4.07 7.98 -20.41
N LYS A 60 -2.73 8.02 -20.35
CA LYS A 60 -1.88 7.44 -21.37
C LYS A 60 -1.98 5.91 -21.41
N PHE A 61 -2.05 5.27 -20.24
CA PHE A 61 -2.17 3.82 -20.11
C PHE A 61 -3.50 3.31 -20.68
N GLU A 62 -4.60 3.90 -20.27
CA GLU A 62 -5.95 3.49 -20.70
C GLU A 62 -6.16 3.60 -22.20
N ASN A 63 -5.52 4.58 -22.85
CA ASN A 63 -5.55 4.78 -24.29
C ASN A 63 -4.53 3.92 -25.07
N SER A 64 -3.89 2.95 -24.42
CA SER A 64 -2.89 2.08 -25.04
C SER A 64 -3.33 0.62 -25.01
N GLU A 65 -2.71 -0.22 -25.86
CA GLU A 65 -2.91 -1.67 -25.87
C GLU A 65 -2.46 -2.36 -24.57
N LEU A 66 -1.59 -1.69 -23.77
CA LEU A 66 -1.16 -2.20 -22.46
C LEU A 66 -2.32 -2.41 -21.50
N SER A 67 -3.35 -1.55 -21.58
CA SER A 67 -4.51 -1.62 -20.69
C SER A 67 -5.33 -2.90 -20.85
N ASP A 68 -5.21 -3.62 -21.96
CA ASP A 68 -6.01 -4.80 -22.25
C ASP A 68 -5.57 -6.04 -21.45
N ASN A 69 -4.31 -6.05 -20.96
CA ASN A 69 -3.76 -7.21 -20.25
C ASN A 69 -2.82 -6.85 -19.10
N THR A 70 -2.92 -5.64 -18.58
CA THR A 70 -2.08 -5.19 -17.47
C THR A 70 -2.95 -4.72 -16.30
N VAL A 71 -2.56 -5.14 -15.10
CA VAL A 71 -3.15 -4.69 -13.84
C VAL A 71 -2.29 -3.58 -13.26
N ILE A 72 -2.90 -2.47 -12.87
CA ILE A 72 -2.26 -1.40 -12.12
C ILE A 72 -2.67 -1.51 -10.66
N ILE A 73 -1.68 -1.52 -9.78
CA ILE A 73 -1.87 -1.54 -8.33
C ILE A 73 -1.24 -0.28 -7.77
N PHE A 74 -2.04 0.47 -7.02
CA PHE A 74 -1.59 1.68 -6.36
C PHE A 74 -1.73 1.53 -4.85
N THR A 75 -0.67 1.84 -4.14
CA THR A 75 -0.64 1.88 -2.68
C THR A 75 0.50 2.77 -2.22
N THR A 76 0.66 2.94 -0.92
CA THR A 76 1.81 3.56 -0.28
C THR A 76 2.48 2.56 0.65
N ASP A 77 3.74 2.78 0.98
CA ASP A 77 4.52 1.99 1.92
C ASP A 77 4.12 2.24 3.39
N HIS A 78 3.75 3.47 3.71
CA HIS A 78 3.24 3.88 5.03
C HIS A 78 2.39 5.14 4.92
N CYS A 79 1.73 5.54 5.99
CA CYS A 79 1.02 6.80 6.08
C CYS A 79 2.01 7.98 6.21
N THR A 80 1.52 9.21 5.97
CA THR A 80 2.28 10.45 6.20
C THR A 80 2.69 10.56 7.66
N PHE A 81 3.89 11.06 7.91
CA PHE A 81 4.32 11.44 9.26
C PHE A 81 3.54 12.66 9.76
N VAL A 82 3.28 12.68 11.07
CA VAL A 82 2.71 13.84 11.74
C VAL A 82 3.87 14.75 12.14
N ASP A 83 3.97 15.89 11.46
CA ASP A 83 4.93 16.95 11.73
C ASP A 83 4.22 18.31 11.76
N ASP A 84 4.98 19.38 11.97
CA ASP A 84 4.41 20.73 12.09
C ASP A 84 3.67 21.15 10.80
N GLU A 85 4.09 20.73 9.62
CA GLU A 85 3.42 21.03 8.35
C GLU A 85 2.11 20.28 8.26
N TYR A 86 2.10 18.99 8.62
CA TYR A 86 0.88 18.19 8.67
C TYR A 86 -0.15 18.78 9.63
N ASP A 87 0.26 19.15 10.84
CA ASP A 87 -0.63 19.72 11.86
C ASP A 87 -1.21 21.08 11.44
N MET A 88 -0.48 21.88 10.67
CA MET A 88 -1.00 23.12 10.10
C MET A 88 -2.09 22.88 9.05
N GLU A 89 -1.93 21.86 8.20
CA GLU A 89 -2.89 21.55 7.13
C GLU A 89 -4.11 20.79 7.64
N PHE A 90 -3.93 19.95 8.67
CA PHE A 90 -4.98 19.09 9.21
C PHE A 90 -5.23 19.30 10.71
N PRO A 91 -5.47 20.54 11.18
CA PRO A 91 -5.49 20.89 12.60
C PRO A 91 -6.60 20.21 13.42
N ASN A 92 -7.58 19.60 12.76
CA ASN A 92 -8.72 18.94 13.41
C ASN A 92 -8.72 17.42 13.20
N TYR A 93 -7.65 16.87 12.61
CA TYR A 93 -7.54 15.45 12.37
C TYR A 93 -6.62 14.82 13.39
N GLU A 94 -7.19 14.09 14.34
CA GLU A 94 -6.43 13.37 15.35
C GLU A 94 -6.28 11.90 14.95
N ARG A 95 -5.06 11.42 14.87
CA ARG A 95 -4.78 10.00 14.72
C ARG A 95 -4.76 9.32 16.07
N PRO A 96 -5.33 8.11 16.20
CA PRO A 96 -5.19 7.31 17.42
C PRO A 96 -3.74 6.98 17.76
N PHE A 97 -2.89 6.97 16.74
CA PHE A 97 -1.45 6.73 16.81
C PHE A 97 -0.77 7.47 15.66
N SER A 98 0.31 8.21 15.91
CA SER A 98 0.96 9.06 14.89
C SER A 98 1.42 8.27 13.67
N GLU A 99 1.81 7.01 13.85
CA GLU A 99 2.34 6.12 12.83
C GLU A 99 1.28 5.23 12.16
N LEU A 100 0.00 5.37 12.55
CA LEU A 100 -1.09 4.56 12.00
C LEU A 100 -2.19 5.44 11.41
N ASP A 101 -2.46 5.22 10.14
CA ASP A 101 -3.57 5.84 9.42
C ASP A 101 -4.00 4.97 8.23
N CYS A 102 -5.13 5.32 7.64
CA CYS A 102 -5.58 4.72 6.41
C CYS A 102 -4.62 5.04 5.28
N VAL A 103 -4.26 4.04 4.51
CA VAL A 103 -3.46 4.18 3.30
C VAL A 103 -4.30 3.84 2.08
N PRO A 104 -4.11 4.52 0.94
CA PRO A 104 -4.82 4.18 -0.27
C PRO A 104 -4.38 2.82 -0.79
N PHE A 105 -5.33 2.01 -1.24
CA PHE A 105 -5.07 0.79 -1.98
C PHE A 105 -6.16 0.57 -3.01
N PHE A 106 -5.78 0.42 -4.27
CA PHE A 106 -6.69 -0.03 -5.30
C PHE A 106 -6.01 -0.90 -6.34
N ILE A 107 -6.81 -1.74 -6.98
CA ILE A 107 -6.43 -2.57 -8.10
C ILE A 107 -7.28 -2.12 -9.29
N TYR A 108 -6.62 -1.66 -10.34
CA TYR A 108 -7.26 -1.31 -11.60
C TYR A 108 -6.98 -2.39 -12.65
N TYR A 109 -8.04 -2.84 -13.29
CA TYR A 109 -8.00 -3.68 -14.47
C TYR A 109 -9.11 -3.25 -15.42
N LYS A 110 -8.80 -3.08 -16.69
CA LYS A 110 -9.74 -2.61 -17.70
C LYS A 110 -10.95 -3.53 -17.81
N GLY A 111 -12.14 -2.96 -17.73
CA GLY A 111 -13.41 -3.69 -17.80
C GLY A 111 -13.93 -4.23 -16.48
N ASN A 112 -13.20 -4.06 -15.37
CA ASN A 112 -13.71 -4.40 -14.05
C ASN A 112 -14.86 -3.46 -13.64
N THR A 113 -15.85 -4.02 -12.97
CA THR A 113 -16.87 -3.22 -12.29
C THR A 113 -16.27 -2.71 -10.97
N PRO A 114 -16.26 -1.39 -10.71
CA PRO A 114 -15.79 -0.85 -9.46
C PRO A 114 -16.50 -1.47 -8.25
N THR A 115 -15.73 -1.97 -7.31
CA THR A 115 -16.21 -2.61 -6.08
C THR A 115 -15.42 -2.05 -4.91
N ILE A 116 -16.11 -1.73 -3.82
CA ILE A 116 -15.48 -1.32 -2.57
C ILE A 116 -15.46 -2.53 -1.64
N ILE A 117 -14.27 -2.84 -1.12
CA ILE A 117 -14.06 -3.90 -0.13
C ILE A 117 -13.86 -3.24 1.23
N ASP A 118 -14.58 -3.71 2.23
CA ASP A 118 -14.35 -3.29 3.62
C ASP A 118 -13.02 -3.86 4.10
N ALA A 119 -12.06 -2.98 4.34
CA ALA A 119 -10.74 -3.32 4.83
C ALA A 119 -10.52 -2.86 6.28
N ALA A 120 -11.59 -2.62 7.05
CA ALA A 120 -11.47 -2.23 8.45
C ALA A 120 -10.68 -3.26 9.25
N GLY A 121 -9.71 -2.81 10.02
CA GLY A 121 -8.81 -3.68 10.80
C GLY A 121 -7.75 -4.42 9.98
N ARG A 122 -7.62 -4.14 8.70
CA ARG A 122 -6.63 -4.74 7.79
C ARG A 122 -5.42 -3.81 7.61
N ASN A 123 -4.33 -4.34 7.06
CA ASN A 123 -3.10 -3.57 6.89
C ASN A 123 -2.30 -3.95 5.63
N SER A 124 -1.16 -3.29 5.43
CA SER A 124 -0.28 -3.49 4.28
C SER A 124 0.34 -4.89 4.18
N LEU A 125 0.36 -5.70 5.25
CA LEU A 125 0.76 -7.12 5.17
C LEU A 125 -0.17 -7.94 4.26
N ASP A 126 -1.39 -7.49 4.10
CA ASP A 126 -2.40 -8.15 3.28
C ASP A 126 -2.26 -7.89 1.77
N LEU A 127 -1.41 -6.92 1.38
CA LEU A 127 -1.26 -6.54 -0.03
C LEU A 127 -0.73 -7.67 -0.89
N ALA A 128 0.39 -8.28 -0.51
CA ALA A 128 1.01 -9.34 -1.31
C ALA A 128 0.10 -10.56 -1.48
N PRO A 129 -0.51 -11.14 -0.43
CA PRO A 129 -1.46 -12.24 -0.61
C PRO A 129 -2.71 -11.83 -1.39
N THR A 130 -3.19 -10.58 -1.28
CA THR A 130 -4.31 -10.07 -2.08
C THR A 130 -3.96 -9.99 -3.56
N ILE A 131 -2.76 -9.54 -3.90
CA ILE A 131 -2.27 -9.47 -5.29
C ILE A 131 -2.16 -10.87 -5.88
N CYS A 132 -1.59 -11.83 -5.13
CA CYS A 132 -1.49 -13.22 -5.58
C CYS A 132 -2.87 -13.83 -5.83
N ASP A 133 -3.81 -13.60 -4.93
CA ASP A 133 -5.19 -14.09 -5.04
C ASP A 133 -5.91 -13.47 -6.25
N PHE A 134 -5.79 -12.14 -6.41
CA PHE A 134 -6.36 -11.42 -7.56
C PHE A 134 -5.84 -11.93 -8.91
N LEU A 135 -4.57 -12.32 -8.97
CA LEU A 135 -3.90 -12.81 -10.18
C LEU A 135 -3.99 -14.33 -10.35
N ASP A 136 -4.74 -15.04 -9.49
CA ASP A 136 -4.84 -16.51 -9.47
C ASP A 136 -3.45 -17.18 -9.38
N ILE A 137 -2.53 -16.57 -8.64
CA ILE A 137 -1.20 -17.12 -8.40
C ILE A 137 -1.26 -18.06 -7.22
N SER A 138 -1.29 -19.36 -7.51
CA SER A 138 -1.25 -20.41 -6.49
C SER A 138 0.19 -20.66 -6.04
N SER A 139 0.51 -20.25 -4.83
CA SER A 139 1.78 -20.56 -4.17
C SER A 139 1.56 -20.87 -2.70
N GLU A 140 2.52 -21.59 -2.08
CA GLU A 140 2.52 -21.69 -0.62
C GLU A 140 2.59 -20.28 -0.04
N ASN A 141 1.58 -19.94 0.77
CA ASN A 141 1.50 -18.62 1.37
C ASN A 141 2.37 -18.56 2.62
N TYR A 142 3.51 -17.90 2.51
CA TYR A 142 4.41 -17.62 3.62
C TYR A 142 4.22 -16.20 4.19
N PHE A 143 3.32 -15.41 3.60
CA PHE A 143 3.07 -14.05 4.04
C PHE A 143 2.46 -14.03 5.45
N LEU A 144 2.70 -12.96 6.18
CA LEU A 144 2.10 -12.74 7.50
C LEU A 144 0.64 -12.31 7.38
N GLY A 145 0.30 -11.64 6.29
CA GLY A 145 -1.05 -11.19 5.97
C GLY A 145 -1.88 -12.26 5.25
N ILE A 146 -3.11 -11.92 4.98
CA ILE A 146 -4.11 -12.72 4.28
C ILE A 146 -4.77 -11.88 3.19
N SER A 147 -5.24 -12.53 2.12
CA SER A 147 -5.97 -11.82 1.06
C SER A 147 -7.18 -11.07 1.59
N LEU A 148 -7.41 -9.85 1.09
CA LEU A 148 -8.63 -9.07 1.36
C LEU A 148 -9.89 -9.72 0.77
N PHE A 149 -9.74 -10.68 -0.14
CA PHE A 149 -10.85 -11.46 -0.71
C PHE A 149 -11.21 -12.68 0.14
N SER A 150 -10.37 -13.02 1.14
CA SER A 150 -10.64 -14.14 2.02
C SER A 150 -11.72 -13.79 3.05
N ASP A 151 -12.53 -14.79 3.39
CA ASP A 151 -13.50 -14.66 4.49
C ASP A 151 -12.77 -14.55 5.82
N VAL A 152 -12.94 -13.42 6.50
CA VAL A 152 -12.20 -13.07 7.73
C VAL A 152 -12.81 -13.70 8.98
N GLU A 153 -14.07 -14.14 8.94
CA GLU A 153 -14.79 -14.65 10.12
C GLU A 153 -14.10 -15.84 10.82
N ASN A 154 -13.28 -16.59 10.08
CA ASN A 154 -12.56 -17.76 10.59
C ASN A 154 -11.06 -17.52 10.78
N ASN A 155 -10.54 -16.32 10.59
CA ASN A 155 -9.12 -16.06 10.69
C ASN A 155 -8.76 -15.53 12.07
N THR A 156 -8.10 -16.36 12.88
CA THR A 156 -7.61 -16.03 14.23
C THR A 156 -6.28 -15.29 14.23
N ASN A 157 -5.67 -15.08 13.06
CA ASN A 157 -4.46 -14.29 12.93
C ASN A 157 -4.80 -12.81 13.04
N TYR A 158 -3.84 -11.99 13.47
CA TYR A 158 -4.08 -10.57 13.74
C TYR A 158 -4.58 -9.85 12.49
N ASP A 159 -5.62 -9.07 12.69
CA ASP A 159 -6.22 -8.28 11.62
C ASP A 159 -5.25 -7.17 11.19
N THR A 160 -4.57 -6.55 12.16
CA THR A 160 -3.58 -5.50 11.89
C THR A 160 -2.48 -5.54 12.93
N VAL A 161 -1.22 -5.51 12.50
CA VAL A 161 -0.04 -5.47 13.37
C VAL A 161 0.87 -4.34 12.93
N PHE A 162 1.24 -3.50 13.87
CA PHE A 162 2.22 -2.44 13.71
C PHE A 162 3.42 -2.71 14.63
N GLN A 163 4.62 -2.45 14.12
CA GLN A 163 5.87 -2.58 14.87
C GLN A 163 6.61 -1.25 14.88
N GLU A 164 6.81 -0.71 16.08
CA GLU A 164 7.65 0.45 16.31
C GLU A 164 8.63 0.15 17.45
N ASN A 165 9.92 0.35 17.24
CA ASN A 165 10.95 0.17 18.28
C ASN A 165 10.79 -1.10 19.13
N GLN A 166 10.37 -2.20 18.50
CA GLN A 166 10.00 -3.49 19.15
C GLN A 166 8.68 -3.49 19.92
N ASN A 167 7.88 -2.44 19.83
CA ASN A 167 6.52 -2.45 20.33
C ASN A 167 5.56 -2.97 19.25
N TYR A 168 4.71 -3.92 19.61
CA TYR A 168 3.73 -4.50 18.69
C TYR A 168 2.34 -4.06 19.11
N LYS A 169 1.59 -3.56 18.14
CA LYS A 169 0.20 -3.12 18.31
C LYS A 169 -0.70 -3.90 17.37
N SER A 170 -1.96 -4.03 17.74
CA SER A 170 -3.02 -4.53 16.88
C SER A 170 -4.12 -3.49 16.76
N THR A 171 -4.66 -3.34 15.55
CA THR A 171 -5.85 -2.51 15.30
C THR A 171 -7.09 -3.37 15.11
N ARG A 172 -7.13 -4.55 15.72
CA ARG A 172 -8.27 -5.46 15.69
C ARG A 172 -9.56 -4.72 16.08
N ASP A 173 -10.61 -4.97 15.35
CA ASP A 173 -11.93 -4.32 15.53
C ASP A 173 -11.87 -2.79 15.46
N GLY A 174 -10.92 -2.22 14.74
CA GLY A 174 -10.72 -0.77 14.64
C GLY A 174 -10.23 -0.13 15.94
N ARG A 175 -9.75 -0.93 16.90
CA ARG A 175 -9.16 -0.45 18.16
C ARG A 175 -7.67 -0.76 18.20
N ILE A 176 -6.90 0.22 18.66
CA ILE A 176 -5.47 0.00 18.88
C ILE A 176 -5.25 -0.54 20.29
N SER A 177 -4.59 -1.68 20.37
CA SER A 177 -4.20 -2.30 21.64
C SER A 177 -2.80 -2.88 21.55
N GLU A 178 -2.11 -2.96 22.69
CA GLU A 178 -0.86 -3.72 22.75
C GLU A 178 -1.13 -5.20 22.62
N LEU A 179 -0.23 -5.89 21.92
CA LEU A 179 -0.24 -7.34 21.88
C LEU A 179 0.18 -7.91 23.23
N THR A 180 -0.42 -9.01 23.62
CA THR A 180 0.03 -9.83 24.74
C THR A 180 1.41 -10.44 24.41
N ASP A 181 2.13 -10.90 25.43
CA ASP A 181 3.44 -11.53 25.23
C ASP A 181 3.36 -12.78 24.33
N ALA A 182 2.26 -13.53 24.38
CA ALA A 182 2.03 -14.68 23.54
C ALA A 182 1.83 -14.27 22.05
N GLU A 183 1.07 -13.21 21.81
CA GLU A 183 0.87 -12.65 20.45
C GLU A 183 2.16 -12.04 19.91
N LYS A 184 2.90 -11.27 20.72
CA LYS A 184 4.23 -10.75 20.34
C LYS A 184 5.17 -11.87 19.92
N LYS A 185 5.20 -12.97 20.68
CA LYS A 185 6.01 -14.13 20.35
C LYS A 185 5.59 -14.76 19.02
N ALA A 186 4.30 -14.90 18.77
CA ALA A 186 3.78 -15.45 17.52
C ALA A 186 4.14 -14.56 16.32
N VAL A 187 4.08 -13.22 16.45
CA VAL A 187 4.53 -12.28 15.43
C VAL A 187 6.02 -12.47 15.11
N VAL A 188 6.86 -12.52 16.14
CA VAL A 188 8.31 -12.70 15.97
C VAL A 188 8.63 -14.05 15.32
N GLU A 189 7.94 -15.12 15.70
CA GLU A 189 8.08 -16.44 15.07
C GLU A 189 7.67 -16.41 13.59
N GLY A 190 6.55 -15.72 13.26
CA GLY A 190 6.10 -15.54 11.90
C GLY A 190 7.10 -14.77 11.04
N ILE A 191 7.63 -13.65 11.53
CA ILE A 191 8.66 -12.84 10.87
C ILE A 191 9.92 -13.68 10.65
N THR A 192 10.37 -14.39 11.68
CA THR A 192 11.57 -15.25 11.60
C THR A 192 11.39 -16.33 10.54
N ARG A 193 10.22 -16.97 10.51
CA ARG A 193 9.89 -17.97 9.49
C ARG A 193 9.90 -17.38 8.09
N TYR A 194 9.28 -16.22 7.88
CA TYR A 194 9.24 -15.54 6.59
C TYR A 194 10.66 -15.28 6.05
N PHE A 195 11.55 -14.73 6.87
CA PHE A 195 12.92 -14.45 6.46
C PHE A 195 13.77 -15.72 6.27
N SER A 196 13.53 -16.78 7.04
CA SER A 196 14.25 -18.04 6.84
C SER A 196 13.94 -18.69 5.49
N ILE A 197 12.69 -18.62 5.05
CA ILE A 197 12.28 -19.16 3.74
C ILE A 197 12.86 -18.35 2.58
N SER A 198 12.95 -17.02 2.73
CA SER A 198 13.49 -16.15 1.69
C SER A 198 15.01 -16.28 1.52
N SER A 199 15.72 -16.76 2.53
CA SER A 199 17.18 -16.92 2.49
C SER A 199 17.64 -18.21 1.80
N ASP A 200 16.76 -19.18 1.59
CA ASP A 200 17.05 -20.49 0.99
C ASP A 200 16.79 -20.52 -0.54
N ARG A 201 16.53 -19.37 -1.14
CA ARG A 201 16.32 -19.17 -2.59
C ARG A 201 17.39 -18.22 -3.13
#